data_1f010383819e3cf788cc24aa391eda65
#
_entry.id   1f010383819e3cf788cc24aa391eda65
#
_cell.length_a   1.000
_cell.length_b   1.000
_cell.length_c   1.000
_cell.angle_alpha   90.00
_cell.angle_beta   90.00
_cell.angle_gamma   90.00
#
_symmetry.space_group_name_H-M   'P 1'
#
loop_
_entity.id
_entity.type
_entity.pdbx_description
1 polymer ?
#
loop_
_entity_poly.entity_id
_entity_poly.type
_entity_poly.pdbx_seq_one_letter_code
_entity_poly.pdbx_strand_id
1 'polypeptide(L)'
;MCDNCKKRVRTRVAPSPTGDPHVGTAYIALFNIAFAHVNGGDFILRIEDTDRNRYTAGSEQMIFDALKWLDLNYSEGPDVGGDYGPYRQSERFDLYGKYAKELVEKGGAYYCFCDHERLENLRERQKAMGLPPGYDGHCRSLSKEEIEEKLKAGVPYVIRLKMPYEGETVIHDRLRGDVVFENSKIDDQVLLKADGYPTYHLANIVDDHLMGITHVIRAEEWIPSTPKHIQLYKAFGWEAPEFIHMPLLRNNDRSKISKRKNPVSLIWYKEEGYLKEGLVNFLGLMGYSYGDGQEIFTLQEFKDNFNIDKVTLGGPVFDLVKLGWVNNQHMKLKDLGELTRLTIPFFVNEGYLTNENVSEKEFETLKKIVEIEREGAKTLKELAKNSKFFFVDEFSLPELKEDMDKKERKSVERLLNSLKDEVGLKSIKLFIEKLEKWEGNEFTAEQAKDLLHSLLDDLQEGPGKIFMPLRAVLTGATRGADLYNILYVIGKERALKRIKDTVKKYNIAL
;
A
#
# COMPACT_ATOMS: atom_id res chain seq x y z
N MET A 1 4.02 45.65 -13.92
CA MET A 1 3.95 44.18 -13.86
C MET A 1 4.21 43.78 -12.43
N CYS A 2 3.32 43.06 -11.78
CA CYS A 2 3.50 42.69 -10.38
C CYS A 2 4.62 41.64 -10.24
N ASP A 3 5.78 42.05 -9.73
CA ASP A 3 6.97 41.19 -9.53
C ASP A 3 6.86 40.19 -8.38
N ASN A 4 5.66 39.84 -7.92
CA ASN A 4 5.46 38.94 -6.78
C ASN A 4 4.31 37.94 -6.97
N CYS A 5 3.99 37.53 -8.20
CA CYS A 5 3.12 36.39 -8.41
C CYS A 5 3.94 35.10 -8.19
N LYS A 6 4.01 34.59 -6.94
CA LYS A 6 4.54 33.24 -6.68
C LYS A 6 3.82 32.27 -7.62
N LYS A 7 4.57 31.53 -8.44
CA LYS A 7 4.01 30.45 -9.28
C LYS A 7 3.16 29.54 -8.39
N ARG A 8 1.97 29.21 -8.85
CA ARG A 8 1.11 28.22 -8.16
C ARG A 8 1.87 26.92 -7.99
N VAL A 9 1.85 26.34 -6.79
CA VAL A 9 2.55 25.08 -6.53
C VAL A 9 1.94 23.98 -7.38
N ARG A 10 2.79 23.21 -8.08
CA ARG A 10 2.38 22.05 -8.87
C ARG A 10 3.30 20.88 -8.59
N THR A 11 2.72 19.78 -8.13
CA THR A 11 3.41 18.52 -7.85
C THR A 11 2.86 17.41 -8.73
N ARG A 12 3.56 16.28 -8.82
CA ARG A 12 3.12 15.14 -9.64
C ARG A 12 3.58 13.81 -9.08
N VAL A 13 2.77 12.77 -9.33
CA VAL A 13 3.23 11.39 -9.32
C VAL A 13 3.27 10.88 -10.77
N ALA A 14 4.30 10.09 -11.10
CA ALA A 14 4.56 9.67 -12.47
C ALA A 14 4.89 8.17 -12.55
N PRO A 15 3.89 7.29 -12.30
CA PRO A 15 4.09 5.85 -12.35
C PRO A 15 4.22 5.31 -13.78
N SER A 16 5.04 4.25 -13.94
CA SER A 16 5.09 3.47 -15.17
C SER A 16 4.11 2.29 -15.07
N PRO A 17 3.30 2.00 -16.11
CA PRO A 17 2.29 0.91 -16.11
C PRO A 17 2.95 -0.45 -16.39
N THR A 18 3.72 -0.97 -15.43
CA THR A 18 4.54 -2.18 -15.56
C THR A 18 4.07 -3.34 -14.67
N GLY A 19 2.82 -3.35 -14.26
CA GLY A 19 2.20 -4.35 -13.39
C GLY A 19 1.38 -3.71 -12.29
N ASP A 20 1.16 -4.44 -11.19
CA ASP A 20 0.36 -3.97 -10.07
C ASP A 20 0.91 -2.66 -9.48
N PRO A 21 0.03 -1.71 -9.12
CA PRO A 21 0.42 -0.46 -8.50
C PRO A 21 1.12 -0.72 -7.15
N HIS A 22 2.30 -0.14 -7.01
CA HIS A 22 3.17 -0.35 -5.85
C HIS A 22 2.78 0.56 -4.68
N VAL A 23 2.82 0.03 -3.45
CA VAL A 23 2.57 0.82 -2.22
C VAL A 23 3.45 2.07 -2.12
N GLY A 24 4.67 2.02 -2.67
CA GLY A 24 5.56 3.19 -2.77
C GLY A 24 5.00 4.30 -3.65
N THR A 25 4.21 3.97 -4.68
CA THR A 25 3.53 4.97 -5.52
C THR A 25 2.46 5.71 -4.70
N ALA A 26 1.66 4.98 -3.91
CA ALA A 26 0.68 5.59 -3.02
C ALA A 26 1.34 6.44 -1.93
N TYR A 27 2.47 5.97 -1.37
CA TYR A 27 3.27 6.73 -0.42
C TYR A 27 3.73 8.08 -1.00
N ILE A 28 4.34 8.08 -2.16
CA ILE A 28 4.79 9.31 -2.83
C ILE A 28 3.60 10.19 -3.25
N ALA A 29 2.50 9.61 -3.76
CA ALA A 29 1.29 10.34 -4.12
C ALA A 29 0.68 11.07 -2.91
N LEU A 30 0.61 10.41 -1.74
CA LEU A 30 0.09 11.00 -0.50
C LEU A 30 0.86 12.25 -0.08
N PHE A 31 2.19 12.23 -0.15
CA PHE A 31 3.00 13.39 0.21
C PHE A 31 2.94 14.51 -0.84
N ASN A 32 2.82 14.17 -2.12
CA ASN A 32 2.61 15.14 -3.20
C ASN A 32 1.26 15.86 -3.05
N ILE A 33 0.17 15.13 -2.83
CA ILE A 33 -1.16 15.74 -2.67
C ILE A 33 -1.24 16.59 -1.40
N ALA A 34 -0.64 16.14 -0.28
CA ALA A 34 -0.63 16.91 0.96
C ALA A 34 0.17 18.21 0.80
N PHE A 35 1.34 18.14 0.15
CA PHE A 35 2.16 19.33 -0.13
C PHE A 35 1.44 20.31 -1.06
N ALA A 36 0.82 19.83 -2.13
CA ALA A 36 0.03 20.68 -3.03
C ALA A 36 -1.12 21.34 -2.29
N HIS A 37 -1.86 20.57 -1.47
CA HIS A 37 -3.02 21.04 -0.73
C HIS A 37 -2.69 22.22 0.22
N VAL A 38 -1.68 22.07 1.10
CA VAL A 38 -1.32 23.15 2.06
C VAL A 38 -0.79 24.40 1.38
N ASN A 39 -0.31 24.28 0.13
CA ASN A 39 0.19 25.41 -0.64
C ASN A 39 -0.85 25.96 -1.65
N GLY A 40 -2.11 25.50 -1.62
CA GLY A 40 -3.17 25.91 -2.55
C GLY A 40 -2.84 25.58 -4.01
N GLY A 41 -2.11 24.51 -4.23
CA GLY A 41 -1.57 24.08 -5.52
C GLY A 41 -2.32 22.93 -6.16
N ASP A 42 -1.71 22.34 -7.21
CA ASP A 42 -2.26 21.23 -7.97
C ASP A 42 -1.41 19.97 -7.80
N PHE A 43 -2.07 18.82 -7.74
CA PHE A 43 -1.44 17.50 -7.80
C PHE A 43 -1.85 16.80 -9.10
N ILE A 44 -0.86 16.32 -9.87
CA ILE A 44 -1.03 15.81 -11.24
C ILE A 44 -0.63 14.33 -11.29
N LEU A 45 -1.39 13.54 -12.04
CA LEU A 45 -0.99 12.20 -12.45
C LEU A 45 -0.46 12.23 -13.88
N ARG A 46 0.77 11.75 -14.08
CA ARG A 46 1.37 11.50 -15.41
C ARG A 46 1.71 10.02 -15.56
N ILE A 47 1.39 9.42 -16.69
CA ILE A 47 1.75 8.03 -17.00
C ILE A 47 3.03 8.00 -17.83
N GLU A 48 4.05 7.31 -17.29
CA GLU A 48 5.36 7.12 -17.95
C GLU A 48 5.41 5.76 -18.64
N ASP A 49 4.83 5.68 -19.84
CA ASP A 49 4.64 4.47 -20.66
C ASP A 49 5.60 4.38 -21.87
N THR A 50 6.75 5.06 -21.78
CA THR A 50 7.79 5.05 -22.85
C THR A 50 8.52 3.71 -22.97
N ASP A 51 8.48 2.85 -21.96
CA ASP A 51 9.12 1.53 -21.99
C ASP A 51 8.11 0.43 -22.41
N ARG A 52 7.99 0.22 -23.72
CA ARG A 52 7.08 -0.78 -24.30
C ARG A 52 7.41 -2.22 -23.89
N ASN A 53 8.67 -2.52 -23.58
CA ASN A 53 9.08 -3.90 -23.22
C ASN A 53 8.56 -4.31 -21.84
N ARG A 54 8.28 -3.34 -20.96
CA ARG A 54 7.76 -3.57 -19.62
C ARG A 54 6.29 -3.20 -19.47
N TYR A 55 5.67 -2.68 -20.52
CA TYR A 55 4.23 -2.36 -20.49
C TYR A 55 3.40 -3.61 -20.25
N THR A 56 2.47 -3.56 -19.31
CA THR A 56 1.52 -4.63 -19.02
C THR A 56 0.10 -4.14 -19.26
N ALA A 57 -0.64 -4.83 -20.11
CA ALA A 57 -2.03 -4.45 -20.42
C ALA A 57 -2.88 -4.39 -19.13
N GLY A 58 -3.68 -3.33 -18.98
CA GLY A 58 -4.53 -3.10 -17.82
C GLY A 58 -3.84 -2.45 -16.61
N SER A 59 -2.50 -2.36 -16.57
CA SER A 59 -1.78 -1.77 -15.43
C SER A 59 -2.11 -0.29 -15.23
N GLU A 60 -2.38 0.44 -16.30
CA GLU A 60 -2.79 1.85 -16.20
C GLU A 60 -4.11 2.00 -15.46
N GLN A 61 -5.13 1.18 -15.83
CA GLN A 61 -6.41 1.19 -15.13
C GLN A 61 -6.26 0.81 -13.66
N MET A 62 -5.40 -0.16 -13.35
CA MET A 62 -5.11 -0.53 -11.96
C MET A 62 -4.49 0.62 -11.16
N ILE A 63 -3.67 1.48 -11.79
CA ILE A 63 -3.14 2.69 -11.14
C ILE A 63 -4.27 3.66 -10.80
N PHE A 64 -5.17 3.93 -11.75
CA PHE A 64 -6.34 4.82 -11.52
C PHE A 64 -7.24 4.28 -10.42
N ASP A 65 -7.58 3.00 -10.48
CA ASP A 65 -8.44 2.34 -9.49
C ASP A 65 -7.81 2.34 -8.09
N ALA A 66 -6.50 2.14 -7.99
CA ALA A 66 -5.79 2.15 -6.72
C ALA A 66 -5.74 3.55 -6.09
N LEU A 67 -5.43 4.59 -6.87
CA LEU A 67 -5.42 5.97 -6.38
C LEU A 67 -6.84 6.43 -5.99
N LYS A 68 -7.83 6.09 -6.79
CA LYS A 68 -9.25 6.36 -6.49
C LYS A 68 -9.71 5.63 -5.23
N TRP A 69 -9.33 4.35 -5.07
CA TRP A 69 -9.67 3.59 -3.85
C TRP A 69 -9.10 4.25 -2.59
N LEU A 70 -7.90 4.84 -2.67
CA LEU A 70 -7.23 5.50 -1.56
C LEU A 70 -7.66 6.98 -1.37
N ASP A 71 -8.60 7.49 -2.17
CA ASP A 71 -9.00 8.91 -2.23
C ASP A 71 -7.82 9.87 -2.55
N LEU A 72 -6.76 9.37 -3.18
CA LEU A 72 -5.61 10.17 -3.63
C LEU A 72 -5.92 10.82 -4.98
N ASN A 73 -6.90 11.71 -4.98
CA ASN A 73 -7.43 12.33 -6.19
C ASN A 73 -6.47 13.40 -6.71
N TYR A 74 -6.24 13.40 -8.02
CA TYR A 74 -5.45 14.40 -8.75
C TYR A 74 -6.35 15.36 -9.52
N SER A 75 -5.88 16.60 -9.71
CA SER A 75 -6.61 17.65 -10.43
C SER A 75 -6.49 17.54 -11.94
N GLU A 76 -5.40 16.94 -12.43
CA GLU A 76 -5.11 16.74 -13.83
C GLU A 76 -4.50 15.35 -14.07
N GLY A 77 -4.85 14.72 -15.18
CA GLY A 77 -4.35 13.38 -15.50
C GLY A 77 -4.97 12.80 -16.77
N PRO A 78 -4.58 11.57 -17.16
CA PRO A 78 -5.03 10.97 -18.42
C PRO A 78 -6.54 10.74 -18.55
N ASP A 79 -7.21 10.53 -17.43
CA ASP A 79 -8.65 10.20 -17.31
C ASP A 79 -9.51 11.40 -16.92
N VAL A 80 -8.91 12.43 -16.31
CA VAL A 80 -9.63 13.65 -15.88
C VAL A 80 -9.35 14.86 -16.79
N GLY A 81 -8.31 14.78 -17.65
CA GLY A 81 -7.89 15.88 -18.50
C GLY A 81 -7.13 16.97 -17.75
N GLY A 82 -7.10 18.17 -18.31
CA GLY A 82 -6.44 19.37 -17.78
C GLY A 82 -5.78 20.19 -18.86
N ASP A 83 -5.19 21.35 -18.48
CA ASP A 83 -4.69 22.36 -19.44
C ASP A 83 -3.31 22.02 -20.03
N TYR A 84 -2.59 21.06 -19.44
CA TYR A 84 -1.21 20.70 -19.79
C TYR A 84 -1.07 19.34 -20.47
N GLY A 85 -2.20 18.75 -20.88
CA GLY A 85 -2.22 17.45 -21.57
C GLY A 85 -1.48 17.43 -22.91
N PRO A 86 -1.31 16.24 -23.48
CA PRO A 86 -1.68 14.92 -22.92
C PRO A 86 -0.80 14.50 -21.76
N TYR A 87 -1.35 13.62 -20.85
CA TYR A 87 -0.67 13.18 -19.63
C TYR A 87 -0.09 11.77 -19.73
N ARG A 88 -0.10 11.16 -20.93
CA ARG A 88 0.66 9.94 -21.25
C ARG A 88 1.87 10.29 -22.06
N GLN A 89 3.01 9.78 -21.69
CA GLN A 89 4.27 10.07 -22.42
C GLN A 89 4.25 9.51 -23.84
N SER A 90 3.58 8.38 -24.08
CA SER A 90 3.40 7.83 -25.42
C SER A 90 2.65 8.75 -26.40
N GLU A 91 1.86 9.68 -25.90
CA GLU A 91 1.10 10.64 -26.69
C GLU A 91 1.92 11.93 -26.98
N ARG A 92 3.21 12.00 -26.55
CA ARG A 92 4.07 13.19 -26.57
C ARG A 92 5.39 12.98 -27.33
N PHE A 93 5.54 11.91 -28.09
CA PHE A 93 6.82 11.54 -28.71
C PHE A 93 7.43 12.64 -29.60
N ASP A 94 6.62 13.36 -30.37
CA ASP A 94 7.10 14.44 -31.23
C ASP A 94 7.80 15.55 -30.45
N LEU A 95 7.33 15.82 -29.23
CA LEU A 95 7.95 16.82 -28.35
C LEU A 95 9.36 16.39 -27.94
N TYR A 96 9.58 15.14 -27.57
CA TYR A 96 10.89 14.68 -27.10
C TYR A 96 11.93 14.70 -28.20
N GLY A 97 11.57 14.31 -29.43
CA GLY A 97 12.43 14.41 -30.59
C GLY A 97 12.83 15.84 -30.89
N LYS A 98 11.88 16.79 -30.81
CA LYS A 98 12.11 18.22 -30.97
C LYS A 98 13.10 18.75 -29.92
N TYR A 99 12.83 18.50 -28.63
CA TYR A 99 13.65 19.00 -27.53
C TYR A 99 15.04 18.34 -27.49
N ALA A 100 15.19 17.08 -27.89
CA ALA A 100 16.48 16.43 -28.01
C ALA A 100 17.38 17.14 -29.07
N LYS A 101 16.80 17.51 -30.21
CA LYS A 101 17.53 18.28 -31.27
C LYS A 101 17.86 19.70 -30.81
N GLU A 102 16.93 20.38 -30.14
CA GLU A 102 17.18 21.69 -29.54
C GLU A 102 18.36 21.65 -28.56
N LEU A 103 18.50 20.60 -27.75
CA LEU A 103 19.66 20.42 -26.88
C LEU A 103 20.98 20.29 -27.67
N VAL A 104 20.95 19.59 -28.80
CA VAL A 104 22.15 19.51 -29.69
C VAL A 104 22.51 20.86 -30.24
N GLU A 105 21.54 21.63 -30.71
CA GLU A 105 21.74 22.98 -31.24
C GLU A 105 22.31 23.95 -30.18
N LYS A 106 21.83 23.83 -28.94
CA LYS A 106 22.33 24.59 -27.77
C LYS A 106 23.65 24.05 -27.21
N GLY A 107 24.19 22.97 -27.76
CA GLY A 107 25.47 22.38 -27.32
C GLY A 107 25.39 21.62 -25.99
N GLY A 108 24.17 21.37 -25.47
CA GLY A 108 23.91 20.58 -24.25
C GLY A 108 23.81 19.08 -24.49
N ALA A 109 23.72 18.64 -25.75
CA ALA A 109 23.71 17.25 -26.17
C ALA A 109 24.47 17.04 -27.47
N TYR A 110 24.68 15.80 -27.89
CA TYR A 110 25.38 15.49 -29.14
C TYR A 110 24.92 14.13 -29.71
N TYR A 111 25.14 13.97 -31.03
CA TYR A 111 24.88 12.70 -31.72
C TYR A 111 25.93 11.65 -31.38
N CYS A 112 25.54 10.46 -31.05
CA CYS A 112 26.42 9.33 -30.82
C CYS A 112 26.08 8.20 -31.78
N PHE A 113 27.05 7.79 -32.62
CA PHE A 113 26.93 6.77 -33.67
C PHE A 113 27.59 5.44 -33.27
N CYS A 114 27.90 5.24 -31.99
CA CYS A 114 28.47 3.99 -31.50
C CYS A 114 27.45 2.84 -31.63
N ASP A 115 27.87 1.75 -32.27
CA ASP A 115 27.12 0.53 -32.36
C ASP A 115 27.19 -0.30 -31.07
N HIS A 116 26.41 -1.39 -31.03
CA HIS A 116 26.33 -2.27 -29.87
C HIS A 116 27.66 -2.95 -29.57
N GLU A 117 28.36 -3.44 -30.61
CA GLU A 117 29.64 -4.16 -30.48
C GLU A 117 30.70 -3.27 -29.81
N ARG A 118 30.83 -2.02 -30.27
CA ARG A 118 31.77 -1.06 -29.66
C ARG A 118 31.46 -0.81 -28.19
N LEU A 119 30.16 -0.63 -27.85
CA LEU A 119 29.75 -0.37 -26.48
C LEU A 119 29.94 -1.58 -25.58
N GLU A 120 29.78 -2.77 -26.09
CA GLU A 120 30.03 -4.02 -25.36
C GLU A 120 31.52 -4.21 -25.09
N ASN A 121 32.38 -4.04 -26.13
CA ASN A 121 33.83 -4.07 -26.00
C ASN A 121 34.36 -3.00 -25.01
N LEU A 122 33.73 -1.82 -24.94
CA LEU A 122 34.05 -0.81 -23.94
C LEU A 122 33.73 -1.31 -22.51
N ARG A 123 32.55 -1.87 -22.29
CA ARG A 123 32.14 -2.41 -20.99
C ARG A 123 33.03 -3.54 -20.50
N GLU A 124 33.40 -4.45 -21.41
CA GLU A 124 34.31 -5.56 -21.07
C GLU A 124 35.69 -5.05 -20.66
N ARG A 125 36.22 -4.10 -21.38
CA ARG A 125 37.51 -3.45 -21.03
C ARG A 125 37.45 -2.75 -19.68
N GLN A 126 36.39 -1.98 -19.42
CA GLN A 126 36.19 -1.31 -18.13
C GLN A 126 36.10 -2.33 -17.00
N LYS A 127 35.35 -3.41 -17.20
CA LYS A 127 35.23 -4.50 -16.23
C LYS A 127 36.59 -5.19 -15.96
N ALA A 128 37.38 -5.45 -17.00
CA ALA A 128 38.71 -6.06 -16.87
C ALA A 128 39.69 -5.16 -16.10
N MET A 129 39.51 -3.84 -16.21
CA MET A 129 40.32 -2.81 -15.51
C MET A 129 39.79 -2.43 -14.12
N GLY A 130 38.69 -3.04 -13.67
CA GLY A 130 38.03 -2.71 -12.40
C GLY A 130 37.40 -1.30 -12.36
N LEU A 131 37.14 -0.71 -13.52
CA LEU A 131 36.50 0.59 -13.65
C LEU A 131 34.98 0.47 -13.66
N PRO A 132 34.27 1.47 -13.14
CA PRO A 132 32.81 1.52 -13.25
C PRO A 132 32.40 1.60 -14.73
N PRO A 133 31.29 0.96 -15.12
CA PRO A 133 30.77 1.03 -16.48
C PRO A 133 30.28 2.46 -16.77
N GLY A 134 30.66 3.00 -17.93
CA GLY A 134 30.24 4.32 -18.36
C GLY A 134 30.58 4.54 -19.86
N TYR A 135 29.98 5.54 -20.47
CA TYR A 135 30.28 5.91 -21.83
C TYR A 135 31.57 6.77 -21.87
N ASP A 136 32.47 6.46 -22.80
CA ASP A 136 33.80 7.08 -22.91
C ASP A 136 33.85 8.42 -23.68
N GLY A 137 32.70 8.95 -24.09
CA GLY A 137 32.64 10.23 -24.82
C GLY A 137 33.14 10.18 -26.28
N HIS A 138 33.35 8.99 -26.87
CA HIS A 138 33.96 8.82 -28.20
C HIS A 138 33.38 9.73 -29.29
N CYS A 139 32.05 9.87 -29.39
CA CYS A 139 31.43 10.70 -30.43
C CYS A 139 31.30 12.17 -30.03
N ARG A 140 31.76 12.56 -28.85
CA ARG A 140 31.59 13.91 -28.32
C ARG A 140 32.42 14.97 -29.04
N SER A 141 33.51 14.55 -29.66
CA SER A 141 34.48 15.39 -30.37
C SER A 141 34.31 15.37 -31.89
N LEU A 142 33.27 14.70 -32.43
CA LEU A 142 33.02 14.69 -33.87
C LEU A 142 32.79 16.13 -34.39
N SER A 143 33.36 16.43 -35.57
CA SER A 143 33.13 17.69 -36.24
C SER A 143 31.70 17.77 -36.80
N LYS A 144 31.26 18.98 -37.14
CA LYS A 144 29.94 19.16 -37.76
C LYS A 144 29.84 18.44 -39.10
N GLU A 145 30.91 18.45 -39.87
CA GLU A 145 31.03 17.80 -41.17
C GLU A 145 30.90 16.27 -41.05
N GLU A 146 31.60 15.65 -40.09
CA GLU A 146 31.51 14.22 -39.81
C GLU A 146 30.11 13.81 -39.35
N ILE A 147 29.45 14.63 -38.52
CA ILE A 147 28.09 14.41 -38.08
C ILE A 147 27.10 14.46 -39.26
N GLU A 148 27.21 15.51 -40.10
CA GLU A 148 26.35 15.65 -41.28
C GLU A 148 26.54 14.52 -42.29
N GLU A 149 27.77 14.07 -42.53
CA GLU A 149 28.07 12.95 -43.40
C GLU A 149 27.40 11.68 -42.90
N LYS A 150 27.53 11.35 -41.59
CA LYS A 150 26.90 10.19 -40.99
C LYS A 150 25.36 10.26 -41.00
N LEU A 151 24.80 11.43 -40.75
CA LEU A 151 23.34 11.63 -40.82
C LEU A 151 22.84 11.49 -42.27
N LYS A 152 23.53 12.05 -43.27
CA LYS A 152 23.20 11.89 -44.71
C LYS A 152 23.32 10.43 -45.16
N ALA A 153 24.29 9.69 -44.60
CA ALA A 153 24.48 8.27 -44.87
C ALA A 153 23.45 7.37 -44.17
N GLY A 154 22.55 7.94 -43.36
CA GLY A 154 21.55 7.19 -42.63
C GLY A 154 22.09 6.30 -41.50
N VAL A 155 23.26 6.61 -40.96
CA VAL A 155 23.85 5.86 -39.85
C VAL A 155 22.95 5.99 -38.62
N PRO A 156 22.55 4.88 -37.99
CA PRO A 156 21.76 4.94 -36.74
C PRO A 156 22.49 5.70 -35.64
N TYR A 157 21.77 6.51 -34.91
CA TYR A 157 22.33 7.29 -33.82
C TYR A 157 21.44 7.36 -32.59
N VAL A 158 22.02 7.70 -31.47
CA VAL A 158 21.32 8.14 -30.24
C VAL A 158 21.76 9.57 -29.94
N ILE A 159 20.95 10.32 -29.18
CA ILE A 159 21.34 11.62 -28.64
C ILE A 159 21.72 11.44 -27.18
N ARG A 160 22.92 11.95 -26.81
CA ARG A 160 23.44 11.89 -25.43
C ARG A 160 23.55 13.29 -24.82
N LEU A 161 23.26 13.35 -23.52
CA LEU A 161 23.57 14.51 -22.69
C LEU A 161 25.07 14.78 -22.73
N LYS A 162 25.45 16.04 -22.83
CA LYS A 162 26.85 16.50 -22.78
C LYS A 162 27.16 16.98 -21.36
N MET A 163 27.52 16.08 -20.46
CA MET A 163 27.88 16.42 -19.09
C MET A 163 29.16 17.28 -19.07
N PRO A 164 29.29 18.30 -18.20
CA PRO A 164 30.60 18.94 -17.95
C PRO A 164 31.59 17.90 -17.43
N TYR A 165 32.85 17.95 -17.86
CA TYR A 165 33.90 17.06 -17.32
C TYR A 165 34.47 17.56 -15.99
N GLU A 166 34.48 18.89 -15.81
CA GLU A 166 35.07 19.54 -14.65
C GLU A 166 33.97 20.14 -13.75
N GLY A 167 34.34 20.40 -12.50
CA GLY A 167 33.49 21.02 -11.52
C GLY A 167 32.48 20.07 -10.91
N GLU A 168 31.47 20.65 -10.28
CA GLU A 168 30.47 19.92 -9.49
C GLU A 168 29.06 20.34 -9.90
N THR A 169 28.13 19.41 -9.71
CA THR A 169 26.70 19.70 -9.77
C THR A 169 26.12 19.58 -8.36
N VAL A 170 25.59 20.68 -7.84
CA VAL A 170 24.94 20.75 -6.54
C VAL A 170 23.43 20.59 -6.72
N ILE A 171 22.85 19.70 -5.96
CA ILE A 171 21.40 19.53 -5.81
C ILE A 171 21.00 20.23 -4.52
N HIS A 172 20.22 21.28 -4.59
CA HIS A 172 19.59 21.89 -3.42
C HIS A 172 18.34 21.09 -3.08
N ASP A 173 18.48 20.08 -2.21
CA ASP A 173 17.35 19.26 -1.78
C ASP A 173 16.76 19.82 -0.49
N ARG A 174 15.44 20.01 -0.49
CA ARG A 174 14.77 20.64 0.66
C ARG A 174 14.93 19.88 1.98
N LEU A 175 14.98 18.55 1.92
CA LEU A 175 15.09 17.70 3.12
C LEU A 175 16.55 17.37 3.49
N ARG A 176 17.46 17.42 2.51
CA ARG A 176 18.84 16.93 2.66
C ARG A 176 19.90 18.03 2.61
N GLY A 177 19.47 19.26 2.28
CA GLY A 177 20.40 20.35 2.01
C GLY A 177 21.14 20.13 0.69
N ASP A 178 22.37 20.60 0.63
CA ASP A 178 23.20 20.52 -0.58
C ASP A 178 23.82 19.14 -0.76
N VAL A 179 23.43 18.45 -1.82
CA VAL A 179 24.03 17.17 -2.23
C VAL A 179 24.90 17.40 -3.45
N VAL A 180 26.21 17.21 -3.29
CA VAL A 180 27.24 17.56 -4.28
C VAL A 180 27.70 16.32 -5.05
N PHE A 181 27.78 16.45 -6.38
CA PHE A 181 28.30 15.42 -7.28
C PHE A 181 29.41 15.96 -8.14
N GLU A 182 30.56 15.30 -8.15
CA GLU A 182 31.65 15.61 -9.12
C GLU A 182 31.19 15.23 -10.53
N ASN A 183 31.23 16.17 -11.45
CA ASN A 183 30.79 15.97 -12.83
C ASN A 183 31.54 14.87 -13.56
N SER A 184 32.83 14.71 -13.29
CA SER A 184 33.71 13.67 -13.85
C SER A 184 33.28 12.25 -13.58
N LYS A 185 32.44 12.06 -12.54
CA LYS A 185 31.88 10.73 -12.15
C LYS A 185 30.54 10.40 -12.80
N ILE A 186 30.02 11.32 -13.63
CA ILE A 186 28.70 11.18 -14.26
C ILE A 186 28.90 11.02 -15.76
N ASP A 187 28.44 9.90 -16.32
CA ASP A 187 28.56 9.64 -17.75
C ASP A 187 27.52 10.41 -18.61
N ASP A 188 27.81 10.51 -19.90
CA ASP A 188 26.91 11.11 -20.88
C ASP A 188 25.72 10.19 -21.18
N GLN A 189 24.63 10.42 -20.47
CA GLN A 189 23.41 9.62 -20.54
C GLN A 189 22.74 9.69 -21.92
N VAL A 190 22.23 8.57 -22.42
CA VAL A 190 21.33 8.58 -23.59
C VAL A 190 20.04 9.30 -23.23
N LEU A 191 19.66 10.27 -24.03
CA LEU A 191 18.43 11.06 -23.93
C LEU A 191 17.36 10.57 -24.91
N LEU A 192 17.76 10.38 -26.18
CA LEU A 192 16.90 9.85 -27.24
C LEU A 192 17.55 8.58 -27.82
N LYS A 193 16.79 7.51 -27.89
CA LYS A 193 17.21 6.21 -28.42
C LYS A 193 17.18 6.21 -29.96
N ALA A 194 17.82 5.23 -30.59
CA ALA A 194 17.87 5.08 -32.04
C ALA A 194 16.48 4.83 -32.68
N ASP A 195 15.54 4.31 -31.94
CA ASP A 195 14.14 4.11 -32.34
C ASP A 195 13.29 5.39 -32.22
N GLY A 196 13.90 6.54 -31.82
CA GLY A 196 13.23 7.80 -31.62
C GLY A 196 12.52 7.94 -30.25
N TYR A 197 12.55 6.93 -29.40
CA TYR A 197 11.95 6.97 -28.08
C TYR A 197 12.88 7.70 -27.07
N PRO A 198 12.32 8.57 -26.22
CA PRO A 198 13.10 9.19 -25.16
C PRO A 198 13.46 8.18 -24.09
N THR A 199 14.55 8.46 -23.38
CA THR A 199 14.75 7.84 -22.07
C THR A 199 14.00 8.62 -20.99
N TYR A 200 13.82 8.01 -19.81
CA TYR A 200 13.25 8.65 -18.63
C TYR A 200 13.84 10.05 -18.37
N HIS A 201 15.16 10.20 -18.53
CA HIS A 201 15.85 11.45 -18.20
C HIS A 201 15.41 12.64 -19.07
N LEU A 202 15.17 12.44 -20.35
CA LEU A 202 14.66 13.49 -21.22
C LEU A 202 13.18 13.72 -21.02
N ALA A 203 12.38 12.65 -21.07
CA ALA A 203 10.91 12.74 -21.01
C ALA A 203 10.44 13.40 -19.71
N ASN A 204 10.99 12.99 -18.57
CA ASN A 204 10.64 13.56 -17.28
C ASN A 204 10.90 15.08 -17.22
N ILE A 205 12.06 15.54 -17.68
CA ILE A 205 12.43 16.97 -17.62
C ILE A 205 11.58 17.83 -18.57
N VAL A 206 11.37 17.35 -19.80
CA VAL A 206 10.53 18.04 -20.78
C VAL A 206 9.09 18.14 -20.26
N ASP A 207 8.56 17.07 -19.70
CA ASP A 207 7.20 17.07 -19.19
C ASP A 207 7.05 17.91 -17.93
N ASP A 208 7.98 17.80 -16.98
CA ASP A 208 7.95 18.63 -15.76
C ASP A 208 7.99 20.12 -16.12
N HIS A 209 8.79 20.52 -17.11
CA HIS A 209 8.81 21.88 -17.60
C HIS A 209 7.51 22.31 -18.28
N LEU A 210 7.03 21.54 -19.25
CA LEU A 210 5.84 21.86 -20.05
C LEU A 210 4.54 21.77 -19.23
N MET A 211 4.50 20.94 -18.18
CA MET A 211 3.39 20.84 -17.25
C MET A 211 3.50 21.82 -16.08
N GLY A 212 4.51 22.68 -16.08
CA GLY A 212 4.71 23.73 -15.07
C GLY A 212 4.94 23.18 -13.66
N ILE A 213 5.58 22.00 -13.55
CA ILE A 213 5.89 21.40 -12.24
C ILE A 213 6.90 22.29 -11.50
N THR A 214 6.55 22.67 -10.29
CA THR A 214 7.36 23.55 -9.43
C THR A 214 8.12 22.79 -8.36
N HIS A 215 7.61 21.63 -7.94
CA HIS A 215 8.21 20.80 -6.90
C HIS A 215 8.19 19.33 -7.32
N VAL A 216 9.36 18.70 -7.24
CA VAL A 216 9.57 17.29 -7.58
C VAL A 216 9.74 16.50 -6.28
N ILE A 217 8.63 16.00 -5.74
CA ILE A 217 8.64 15.11 -4.57
C ILE A 217 8.67 13.66 -5.07
N ARG A 218 9.77 12.94 -4.77
CA ARG A 218 9.99 11.55 -5.23
C ARG A 218 10.90 10.79 -4.28
N ALA A 219 11.06 9.48 -4.49
CA ALA A 219 11.90 8.64 -3.64
C ALA A 219 13.40 8.95 -3.79
N GLU A 220 14.17 8.80 -2.71
CA GLU A 220 15.61 9.06 -2.64
C GLU A 220 16.45 8.23 -3.62
N GLU A 221 15.92 7.14 -4.15
CA GLU A 221 16.60 6.32 -5.17
C GLU A 221 16.91 7.11 -6.48
N TRP A 222 16.24 8.23 -6.69
CA TRP A 222 16.44 9.10 -7.84
C TRP A 222 17.51 10.17 -7.63
N ILE A 223 18.09 10.30 -6.43
CA ILE A 223 19.17 11.26 -6.15
C ILE A 223 20.34 11.10 -7.13
N PRO A 224 20.85 9.88 -7.46
CA PRO A 224 21.95 9.72 -8.41
C PRO A 224 21.64 10.15 -9.85
N SER A 225 20.37 10.26 -10.20
CA SER A 225 19.93 10.76 -11.52
C SER A 225 19.79 12.28 -11.57
N THR A 226 19.61 12.92 -10.41
CA THR A 226 19.27 14.35 -10.31
C THR A 226 20.34 15.28 -10.87
N PRO A 227 21.68 15.00 -10.77
CA PRO A 227 22.67 15.87 -11.39
C PRO A 227 22.51 15.98 -12.92
N LYS A 228 22.14 14.87 -13.59
CA LYS A 228 21.83 14.86 -15.03
C LYS A 228 20.62 15.74 -15.34
N HIS A 229 19.60 15.70 -14.49
CA HIS A 229 18.40 16.53 -14.62
C HIS A 229 18.72 18.02 -14.46
N ILE A 230 19.54 18.40 -13.48
CA ILE A 230 19.98 19.79 -13.28
C ILE A 230 20.76 20.28 -14.48
N GLN A 231 21.67 19.47 -15.05
CA GLN A 231 22.40 19.83 -16.26
C GLN A 231 21.50 19.97 -17.49
N LEU A 232 20.43 19.16 -17.58
CA LEU A 232 19.41 19.32 -18.64
C LEU A 232 18.66 20.65 -18.50
N TYR A 233 18.17 21.00 -17.29
CA TYR A 233 17.54 22.31 -17.07
C TYR A 233 18.46 23.45 -17.43
N LYS A 234 19.74 23.38 -17.02
CA LYS A 234 20.77 24.40 -17.38
C LYS A 234 20.99 24.49 -18.90
N ALA A 235 21.11 23.35 -19.58
CA ALA A 235 21.34 23.30 -21.02
C ALA A 235 20.17 23.86 -21.84
N PHE A 236 18.94 23.64 -21.37
CA PHE A 236 17.76 24.27 -21.96
C PHE A 236 17.62 25.74 -21.63
N GLY A 237 18.26 26.23 -20.58
CA GLY A 237 18.05 27.57 -20.02
C GLY A 237 16.74 27.68 -19.24
N TRP A 238 16.25 26.57 -18.70
CA TRP A 238 15.04 26.49 -17.89
C TRP A 238 15.35 26.59 -16.40
N GLU A 239 14.41 27.15 -15.64
CA GLU A 239 14.45 27.10 -14.18
C GLU A 239 14.11 25.66 -13.71
N ALA A 240 14.97 25.10 -12.87
CA ALA A 240 14.71 23.78 -12.30
C ALA A 240 13.65 23.87 -11.18
N PRO A 241 12.81 22.86 -11.02
CA PRO A 241 11.89 22.77 -9.88
C PRO A 241 12.68 22.55 -8.58
N GLU A 242 12.03 22.81 -7.44
CA GLU A 242 12.56 22.42 -6.14
C GLU A 242 12.52 20.88 -5.99
N PHE A 243 13.64 20.28 -5.58
CA PHE A 243 13.74 18.84 -5.39
C PHE A 243 13.53 18.47 -3.93
N ILE A 244 12.73 17.43 -3.70
CA ILE A 244 12.39 16.88 -2.38
C ILE A 244 12.47 15.37 -2.46
N HIS A 245 13.57 14.77 -1.97
CA HIS A 245 13.75 13.33 -2.02
C HIS A 245 13.34 12.66 -0.72
N MET A 246 12.18 11.99 -0.76
CA MET A 246 11.58 11.25 0.34
C MET A 246 12.38 9.97 0.65
N PRO A 247 12.44 9.55 1.92
CA PRO A 247 13.08 8.30 2.30
C PRO A 247 12.37 7.10 1.69
N LEU A 248 13.13 6.03 1.42
CA LEU A 248 12.58 4.76 0.93
C LEU A 248 11.89 4.00 2.06
N LEU A 249 10.76 3.37 1.75
CA LEU A 249 10.16 2.36 2.60
C LEU A 249 11.09 1.14 2.71
N ARG A 250 11.32 0.65 3.92
CA ARG A 250 12.27 -0.44 4.20
C ARG A 250 11.58 -1.62 4.86
N ASN A 251 12.12 -2.80 4.65
CA ASN A 251 11.77 -4.00 5.41
C ASN A 251 12.35 -3.91 6.84
N ASN A 252 11.94 -4.83 7.74
CA ASN A 252 12.47 -4.92 9.11
C ASN A 252 14.00 -5.10 9.17
N ASP A 253 14.60 -5.72 8.15
CA ASP A 253 16.06 -5.84 8.01
C ASP A 253 16.74 -4.63 7.37
N ARG A 254 16.00 -3.51 7.24
CA ARG A 254 16.40 -2.26 6.61
C ARG A 254 16.71 -2.32 5.11
N SER A 255 16.51 -3.45 4.44
CA SER A 255 16.56 -3.52 2.97
C SER A 255 15.37 -2.75 2.35
N LYS A 256 15.51 -2.31 1.10
CA LYS A 256 14.39 -1.68 0.34
C LYS A 256 13.20 -2.65 0.32
N ILE A 257 11.99 -2.12 0.53
CA ILE A 257 10.76 -2.92 0.43
C ILE A 257 10.65 -3.61 -0.92
N SER A 258 10.32 -4.89 -0.92
CA SER A 258 10.25 -5.70 -2.15
C SER A 258 9.24 -6.82 -2.03
N LYS A 259 8.69 -7.28 -3.16
CA LYS A 259 7.71 -8.39 -3.27
C LYS A 259 8.13 -9.68 -2.54
N ARG A 260 9.43 -9.89 -2.29
CA ARG A 260 9.93 -11.12 -1.64
C ARG A 260 9.71 -11.15 -0.12
N LYS A 261 9.61 -10.00 0.51
CA LYS A 261 9.58 -9.89 1.98
C LYS A 261 8.31 -9.25 2.53
N ASN A 262 7.69 -8.36 1.77
CA ASN A 262 6.43 -7.71 2.11
C ASN A 262 5.55 -7.61 0.87
N PRO A 263 4.22 -7.69 1.02
CA PRO A 263 3.31 -7.35 -0.07
C PRO A 263 3.51 -5.89 -0.46
N VAL A 264 3.74 -5.65 -1.75
CA VAL A 264 3.94 -4.30 -2.29
C VAL A 264 2.82 -3.84 -3.22
N SER A 265 1.94 -4.78 -3.65
CA SER A 265 0.78 -4.50 -4.47
C SER A 265 -0.33 -3.85 -3.66
N LEU A 266 -0.86 -2.71 -4.10
CA LEU A 266 -2.02 -2.05 -3.47
C LEU A 266 -3.28 -2.92 -3.55
N ILE A 267 -3.40 -3.74 -4.59
CA ILE A 267 -4.52 -4.66 -4.78
C ILE A 267 -4.56 -5.68 -3.64
N TRP A 268 -3.40 -6.21 -3.26
CA TRP A 268 -3.30 -7.16 -2.15
C TRP A 268 -3.88 -6.59 -0.83
N TYR A 269 -3.60 -5.33 -0.51
CA TYR A 269 -4.14 -4.72 0.72
C TYR A 269 -5.66 -4.62 0.68
N LYS A 270 -6.23 -4.29 -0.47
CA LYS A 270 -7.67 -4.25 -0.67
C LYS A 270 -8.30 -5.64 -0.50
N GLU A 271 -7.69 -6.67 -1.10
CA GLU A 271 -8.14 -8.08 -1.02
C GLU A 271 -8.00 -8.69 0.37
N GLU A 272 -6.99 -8.28 1.15
CA GLU A 272 -6.85 -8.65 2.56
C GLU A 272 -7.81 -7.88 3.48
N GLY A 273 -8.57 -6.93 2.94
CA GLY A 273 -9.59 -6.19 3.69
C GLY A 273 -9.02 -5.09 4.58
N TYR A 274 -7.89 -4.50 4.21
CA TYR A 274 -7.47 -3.24 4.81
C TYR A 274 -8.40 -2.11 4.35
N LEU A 275 -8.79 -1.26 5.29
CA LEU A 275 -9.53 -0.04 4.96
C LEU A 275 -8.59 0.97 4.29
N LYS A 276 -9.12 1.73 3.33
CA LYS A 276 -8.36 2.81 2.67
C LYS A 276 -7.83 3.83 3.69
N GLU A 277 -8.65 4.19 4.68
CA GLU A 277 -8.27 5.10 5.75
C GLU A 277 -7.11 4.57 6.58
N GLY A 278 -7.13 3.27 6.93
CA GLY A 278 -6.07 2.62 7.68
C GLY A 278 -4.75 2.59 6.92
N LEU A 279 -4.78 2.25 5.62
CA LEU A 279 -3.57 2.21 4.79
C LEU A 279 -3.00 3.61 4.55
N VAL A 280 -3.84 4.60 4.22
CA VAL A 280 -3.41 5.98 3.99
C VAL A 280 -2.83 6.59 5.26
N ASN A 281 -3.47 6.41 6.41
CA ASN A 281 -2.95 6.86 7.69
C ASN A 281 -1.59 6.23 8.00
N PHE A 282 -1.46 4.91 7.81
CA PHE A 282 -0.19 4.22 8.03
C PHE A 282 0.92 4.75 7.11
N LEU A 283 0.64 4.96 5.82
CA LEU A 283 1.59 5.58 4.88
C LEU A 283 1.96 7.00 5.30
N GLY A 284 1.02 7.77 5.84
CA GLY A 284 1.25 9.11 6.38
C GLY A 284 2.19 9.13 7.60
N LEU A 285 2.26 8.03 8.36
CA LEU A 285 3.21 7.87 9.47
C LEU A 285 4.63 7.49 9.01
N MET A 286 4.79 7.07 7.74
CA MET A 286 6.08 6.58 7.24
C MET A 286 7.07 7.74 7.04
N GLY A 287 8.02 7.86 7.97
CA GLY A 287 9.03 8.93 7.96
C GLY A 287 8.46 10.31 8.28
N TYR A 288 7.31 10.39 8.93
CA TYR A 288 6.66 11.64 9.31
C TYR A 288 6.04 11.54 10.71
N SER A 289 6.20 12.58 11.50
CA SER A 289 5.57 12.70 12.82
C SER A 289 4.40 13.67 12.73
N TYR A 290 3.20 13.14 12.79
CA TYR A 290 1.98 13.92 12.77
C TYR A 290 1.65 14.48 14.17
N GLY A 291 1.32 15.78 14.24
CA GLY A 291 0.97 16.41 15.50
C GLY A 291 1.96 16.18 16.64
N ASP A 292 1.47 16.10 17.86
CA ASP A 292 2.25 15.84 19.08
C ASP A 292 2.31 14.34 19.43
N GLY A 293 2.53 13.49 18.41
CA GLY A 293 2.54 12.04 18.56
C GLY A 293 1.18 11.37 18.31
N GLN A 294 0.23 12.08 17.74
CA GLN A 294 -1.03 11.50 17.27
C GLN A 294 -0.74 10.51 16.14
N GLU A 295 -1.20 9.27 16.29
CA GLU A 295 -0.97 8.21 15.31
C GLU A 295 -2.19 7.91 14.42
N ILE A 296 -3.39 8.32 14.84
CA ILE A 296 -4.64 8.09 14.11
C ILE A 296 -5.18 9.42 13.61
N PHE A 297 -5.31 9.54 12.29
CA PHE A 297 -5.80 10.73 11.61
C PHE A 297 -6.45 10.36 10.27
N THR A 298 -7.31 11.21 9.77
CA THR A 298 -7.91 11.11 8.45
C THR A 298 -6.99 11.68 7.37
N LEU A 299 -7.24 11.31 6.10
CA LEU A 299 -6.53 11.93 4.96
C LEU A 299 -6.71 13.47 4.93
N GLN A 300 -7.89 13.97 5.30
CA GLN A 300 -8.14 15.40 5.29
C GLN A 300 -7.33 16.12 6.39
N GLU A 301 -7.32 15.60 7.63
CA GLU A 301 -6.49 16.12 8.70
C GLU A 301 -5.00 16.09 8.34
N PHE A 302 -4.54 15.01 7.69
CA PHE A 302 -3.16 14.92 7.22
C PHE A 302 -2.83 16.02 6.20
N LYS A 303 -3.70 16.23 5.20
CA LYS A 303 -3.52 17.29 4.19
C LYS A 303 -3.52 18.69 4.80
N ASP A 304 -4.45 18.97 5.73
CA ASP A 304 -4.61 20.30 6.29
C ASP A 304 -3.46 20.72 7.23
N ASN A 305 -2.83 19.74 7.89
CA ASN A 305 -1.77 19.98 8.87
C ASN A 305 -0.37 19.55 8.38
N PHE A 306 -0.24 19.23 7.08
CA PHE A 306 1.01 18.75 6.53
C PHE A 306 2.11 19.81 6.54
N ASN A 307 3.31 19.43 6.98
CA ASN A 307 4.51 20.23 6.87
C ASN A 307 5.68 19.36 6.40
N ILE A 308 6.17 19.61 5.19
CA ILE A 308 7.25 18.83 4.58
C ILE A 308 8.53 18.82 5.41
N ASP A 309 8.81 19.88 6.15
CA ASP A 309 10.03 20.01 6.96
C ASP A 309 10.03 19.10 8.20
N LYS A 310 8.88 18.45 8.52
CA LYS A 310 8.78 17.42 9.57
C LYS A 310 9.09 16.00 9.07
N VAL A 311 9.41 15.84 7.80
CA VAL A 311 9.82 14.54 7.25
C VAL A 311 11.19 14.15 7.80
N THR A 312 11.28 12.91 8.31
CA THR A 312 12.52 12.34 8.84
C THR A 312 13.20 11.43 7.81
N LEU A 313 14.53 11.56 7.67
CA LEU A 313 15.31 10.85 6.63
C LEU A 313 15.70 9.41 7.01
N GLY A 314 15.28 8.92 8.17
CA GLY A 314 15.73 7.66 8.74
C GLY A 314 15.28 6.36 8.03
N GLY A 315 14.63 6.44 6.88
CA GLY A 315 14.12 5.27 6.15
C GLY A 315 13.12 4.44 6.98
N PRO A 316 11.82 4.75 6.90
CA PRO A 316 10.79 4.13 7.75
C PRO A 316 10.65 2.64 7.46
N VAL A 317 10.47 1.85 8.52
CA VAL A 317 10.21 0.42 8.42
C VAL A 317 8.72 0.18 8.17
N PHE A 318 8.42 -0.55 7.11
CA PHE A 318 7.06 -0.97 6.76
C PHE A 318 6.66 -2.18 7.60
N ASP A 319 6.03 -1.92 8.74
CA ASP A 319 5.64 -2.94 9.73
C ASP A 319 4.16 -3.29 9.59
N LEU A 320 3.87 -4.53 9.15
CA LEU A 320 2.50 -5.04 9.00
C LEU A 320 1.77 -5.18 10.34
N VAL A 321 2.49 -5.35 11.46
CA VAL A 321 1.86 -5.40 12.79
C VAL A 321 1.32 -4.02 13.14
N LYS A 322 2.12 -2.97 12.91
CA LYS A 322 1.69 -1.57 13.10
C LYS A 322 0.56 -1.21 12.15
N LEU A 323 0.65 -1.60 10.87
CA LEU A 323 -0.43 -1.39 9.90
C LEU A 323 -1.74 -2.05 10.37
N GLY A 324 -1.67 -3.30 10.84
CA GLY A 324 -2.84 -4.01 11.37
C GLY A 324 -3.46 -3.29 12.57
N TRP A 325 -2.64 -2.72 13.45
CA TRP A 325 -3.13 -1.92 14.57
C TRP A 325 -3.80 -0.62 14.10
N VAL A 326 -3.16 0.14 13.21
CA VAL A 326 -3.74 1.37 12.65
C VAL A 326 -5.08 1.07 11.96
N ASN A 327 -5.12 0.01 11.16
CA ASN A 327 -6.34 -0.39 10.46
C ASN A 327 -7.46 -0.78 11.42
N ASN A 328 -7.15 -1.52 12.50
CA ASN A 328 -8.12 -1.85 13.55
C ASN A 328 -8.69 -0.58 14.21
N GLN A 329 -7.87 0.45 14.49
CA GLN A 329 -8.38 1.71 15.02
C GLN A 329 -9.38 2.37 14.06
N HIS A 330 -9.09 2.38 12.76
CA HIS A 330 -10.04 2.90 11.75
C HIS A 330 -11.30 2.04 11.63
N MET A 331 -11.22 0.71 11.76
CA MET A 331 -12.40 -0.15 11.82
C MET A 331 -13.30 0.19 13.00
N LYS A 332 -12.72 0.51 14.16
CA LYS A 332 -13.48 0.93 15.36
C LYS A 332 -14.15 2.28 15.21
N LEU A 333 -13.50 3.22 14.54
CA LEU A 333 -14.02 4.57 14.30
C LEU A 333 -15.08 4.63 13.20
N LYS A 334 -15.08 3.66 12.27
CA LYS A 334 -16.00 3.65 11.14
C LYS A 334 -17.44 3.38 11.59
N ASP A 335 -18.41 4.03 10.92
CA ASP A 335 -19.84 3.71 11.11
C ASP A 335 -20.08 2.21 11.00
N LEU A 336 -20.82 1.65 11.96
CA LEU A 336 -20.99 0.21 12.04
C LEU A 336 -21.74 -0.36 10.84
N GLY A 337 -22.74 0.37 10.31
CA GLY A 337 -23.49 -0.06 9.14
C GLY A 337 -22.61 -0.02 7.87
N GLU A 338 -21.78 0.99 7.72
CA GLU A 338 -20.80 1.06 6.62
C GLU A 338 -19.76 -0.07 6.73
N LEU A 339 -19.20 -0.29 7.92
CA LEU A 339 -18.24 -1.37 8.15
C LEU A 339 -18.86 -2.74 7.83
N THR A 340 -20.12 -2.94 8.22
CA THR A 340 -20.85 -4.17 7.91
C THR A 340 -20.99 -4.37 6.41
N ARG A 341 -21.40 -3.35 5.64
CA ARG A 341 -21.47 -3.44 4.17
C ARG A 341 -20.13 -3.79 3.54
N LEU A 342 -19.05 -3.17 4.01
CA LEU A 342 -17.68 -3.48 3.54
C LEU A 342 -17.24 -4.90 3.88
N THR A 343 -17.80 -5.51 4.92
CA THR A 343 -17.44 -6.88 5.36
C THR A 343 -18.24 -7.96 4.62
N ILE A 344 -19.43 -7.65 4.10
CA ILE A 344 -20.30 -8.63 3.41
C ILE A 344 -19.57 -9.42 2.31
N PRO A 345 -18.79 -8.81 1.39
CA PRO A 345 -18.06 -9.55 0.38
C PRO A 345 -17.10 -10.61 0.96
N PHE A 346 -16.51 -10.32 2.12
CA PHE A 346 -15.63 -11.27 2.81
C PHE A 346 -16.39 -12.42 3.45
N PHE A 347 -17.61 -12.18 3.97
CA PHE A 347 -18.50 -13.27 4.41
C PHE A 347 -18.94 -14.17 3.26
N VAL A 348 -19.17 -13.61 2.07
CA VAL A 348 -19.45 -14.39 0.85
C VAL A 348 -18.24 -15.22 0.45
N ASN A 349 -17.04 -14.64 0.48
CA ASN A 349 -15.80 -15.34 0.16
C ASN A 349 -15.47 -16.49 1.11
N GLU A 350 -15.84 -16.36 2.39
CA GLU A 350 -15.72 -17.44 3.39
C GLU A 350 -16.85 -18.50 3.25
N GLY A 351 -17.81 -18.29 2.34
CA GLY A 351 -18.95 -19.18 2.13
C GLY A 351 -20.03 -19.11 3.20
N TYR A 352 -20.07 -18.06 3.99
CA TYR A 352 -21.10 -17.86 5.02
C TYR A 352 -22.39 -17.27 4.48
N LEU A 353 -22.29 -16.53 3.36
CA LEU A 353 -23.40 -15.97 2.62
C LEU A 353 -23.36 -16.48 1.18
N THR A 354 -24.51 -16.62 0.55
CA THR A 354 -24.62 -17.05 -0.87
C THR A 354 -24.34 -15.94 -1.85
N ASN A 355 -24.60 -14.71 -1.47
CA ASN A 355 -24.37 -13.49 -2.27
C ASN A 355 -24.38 -12.25 -1.35
N GLU A 356 -24.10 -11.09 -1.90
CA GLU A 356 -24.03 -9.82 -1.16
C GLU A 356 -25.40 -9.18 -0.88
N ASN A 357 -26.46 -9.66 -1.49
CA ASN A 357 -27.81 -9.17 -1.27
C ASN A 357 -28.41 -9.85 -0.02
N VAL A 358 -28.34 -9.15 1.09
CA VAL A 358 -28.85 -9.62 2.40
C VAL A 358 -30.17 -8.90 2.74
N SER A 359 -31.07 -9.60 3.39
CA SER A 359 -32.30 -9.01 3.94
C SER A 359 -31.96 -8.08 5.10
N GLU A 360 -32.88 -7.17 5.45
CA GLU A 360 -32.71 -6.25 6.60
C GLU A 360 -32.45 -7.02 7.89
N LYS A 361 -33.16 -8.12 8.12
CA LYS A 361 -32.96 -8.98 9.32
C LYS A 361 -31.57 -9.62 9.35
N GLU A 362 -31.08 -10.12 8.21
CA GLU A 362 -29.73 -10.65 8.09
C GLU A 362 -28.70 -9.54 8.32
N PHE A 363 -28.92 -8.36 7.73
CA PHE A 363 -28.02 -7.23 7.92
C PHE A 363 -27.88 -6.82 9.39
N GLU A 364 -28.97 -6.75 10.15
CA GLU A 364 -28.91 -6.46 11.59
C GLU A 364 -28.19 -7.58 12.37
N THR A 365 -28.28 -8.82 11.93
CA THR A 365 -27.50 -9.92 12.53
C THR A 365 -26.01 -9.78 12.20
N LEU A 366 -25.67 -9.48 10.95
CA LEU A 366 -24.27 -9.23 10.53
C LEU A 366 -23.67 -8.05 11.27
N LYS A 367 -24.46 -7.01 11.50
CA LYS A 367 -24.04 -5.82 12.23
C LYS A 367 -23.64 -6.15 13.69
N LYS A 368 -24.41 -7.00 14.37
CA LYS A 368 -24.03 -7.52 15.70
C LYS A 368 -22.70 -8.29 15.65
N ILE A 369 -22.51 -9.14 14.63
CA ILE A 369 -21.27 -9.92 14.45
C ILE A 369 -20.08 -8.99 14.21
N VAL A 370 -20.24 -8.02 13.30
CA VAL A 370 -19.17 -7.06 12.97
C VAL A 370 -18.81 -6.19 14.17
N GLU A 371 -19.81 -5.76 14.97
CA GLU A 371 -19.58 -5.00 16.21
C GLU A 371 -18.70 -5.76 17.20
N ILE A 372 -18.95 -7.06 17.36
CA ILE A 372 -18.20 -7.92 18.26
C ILE A 372 -16.79 -8.16 17.74
N GLU A 373 -16.66 -8.56 16.48
CA GLU A 373 -15.38 -9.03 15.93
C GLU A 373 -14.43 -7.89 15.57
N ARG A 374 -14.92 -6.66 15.30
CA ARG A 374 -14.04 -5.51 15.00
C ARG A 374 -13.11 -5.13 16.15
N GLU A 375 -13.43 -5.56 17.39
CA GLU A 375 -12.59 -5.25 18.55
C GLU A 375 -11.22 -5.95 18.46
N GLY A 376 -11.14 -7.15 17.88
CA GLY A 376 -9.93 -7.95 17.79
C GLY A 376 -9.33 -8.10 16.41
N ALA A 377 -10.12 -7.93 15.35
CA ALA A 377 -9.69 -8.16 13.98
C ALA A 377 -8.85 -7.00 13.43
N LYS A 378 -7.83 -7.33 12.65
CA LYS A 378 -6.94 -6.34 12.01
C LYS A 378 -7.37 -5.97 10.60
N THR A 379 -8.16 -6.82 9.95
CA THR A 379 -8.69 -6.62 8.59
C THR A 379 -10.10 -7.17 8.48
N LEU A 380 -10.85 -6.77 7.45
CA LEU A 380 -12.20 -7.29 7.18
C LEU A 380 -12.18 -8.80 6.88
N LYS A 381 -11.12 -9.29 6.23
CA LYS A 381 -10.93 -10.71 5.97
C LYS A 381 -10.71 -11.50 7.27
N GLU A 382 -9.88 -10.98 8.17
CA GLU A 382 -9.67 -11.58 9.49
C GLU A 382 -10.97 -11.57 10.30
N LEU A 383 -11.72 -10.45 10.27
CA LEU A 383 -13.03 -10.34 10.90
C LEU A 383 -13.97 -11.43 10.39
N ALA A 384 -14.13 -11.56 9.07
CA ALA A 384 -14.99 -12.59 8.48
C ALA A 384 -14.56 -14.01 8.90
N LYS A 385 -13.25 -14.30 8.83
CA LYS A 385 -12.71 -15.60 9.23
C LYS A 385 -12.97 -15.92 10.70
N ASN A 386 -12.81 -14.95 11.59
CA ASN A 386 -13.04 -15.12 13.02
C ASN A 386 -14.52 -15.35 13.34
N SER A 387 -15.42 -14.88 12.46
CA SER A 387 -16.88 -14.99 12.63
C SER A 387 -17.46 -16.39 12.36
N LYS A 388 -16.65 -17.38 11.96
CA LYS A 388 -17.09 -18.72 11.55
C LYS A 388 -18.14 -19.33 12.47
N PHE A 389 -17.98 -19.23 13.79
CA PHE A 389 -18.87 -19.84 14.77
C PHE A 389 -20.25 -19.18 14.88
N PHE A 390 -20.45 -18.01 14.31
CA PHE A 390 -21.78 -17.40 14.19
C PHE A 390 -22.61 -18.01 13.04
N PHE A 391 -21.95 -18.53 12.01
CA PHE A 391 -22.57 -19.03 10.79
C PHE A 391 -22.72 -20.56 10.75
N VAL A 392 -21.73 -21.28 11.28
CA VAL A 392 -21.66 -22.75 11.17
C VAL A 392 -22.24 -23.41 12.39
N ASP A 393 -23.29 -24.28 12.22
CA ASP A 393 -23.95 -25.03 13.29
C ASP A 393 -23.32 -26.40 13.48
N GLU A 394 -22.76 -26.98 12.43
CA GLU A 394 -22.06 -28.27 12.50
C GLU A 394 -20.56 -28.06 12.63
N PHE A 395 -20.03 -28.44 13.76
CA PHE A 395 -18.60 -28.36 14.03
C PHE A 395 -18.07 -29.65 14.67
N SER A 396 -16.76 -29.81 14.66
CA SER A 396 -16.07 -30.88 15.36
C SER A 396 -15.29 -30.33 16.53
N LEU A 397 -15.21 -31.08 17.61
CA LEU A 397 -14.28 -30.79 18.68
C LEU A 397 -12.84 -30.90 18.12
N PRO A 398 -11.90 -30.09 18.60
CA PRO A 398 -10.51 -30.17 18.14
C PRO A 398 -9.87 -31.50 18.57
N GLU A 399 -9.05 -32.06 17.69
CA GLU A 399 -8.29 -33.28 17.96
C GLU A 399 -6.83 -32.91 18.27
N LEU A 400 -6.18 -33.73 19.11
CA LEU A 400 -4.75 -33.59 19.38
C LEU A 400 -3.95 -34.10 18.17
N LYS A 401 -3.16 -33.22 17.54
CA LYS A 401 -2.30 -33.54 16.41
C LYS A 401 -0.84 -33.47 16.83
N GLU A 402 0.01 -34.23 16.14
CA GLU A 402 1.46 -34.33 16.44
C GLU A 402 2.21 -33.02 16.17
N ASP A 403 1.79 -32.27 15.16
CA ASP A 403 2.39 -31.02 14.69
C ASP A 403 1.96 -29.75 15.45
N MET A 404 1.10 -29.90 16.48
CA MET A 404 0.69 -28.78 17.32
C MET A 404 1.81 -28.23 18.19
N ASP A 405 1.92 -26.90 18.30
CA ASP A 405 2.78 -26.28 19.27
C ASP A 405 2.32 -26.57 20.71
N LYS A 406 3.24 -26.44 21.67
CA LYS A 406 3.00 -26.75 23.11
C LYS A 406 1.81 -25.97 23.70
N LYS A 407 1.60 -24.74 23.27
CA LYS A 407 0.53 -23.86 23.79
C LYS A 407 -0.83 -24.25 23.23
N GLU A 408 -0.89 -24.54 21.95
CA GLU A 408 -2.07 -25.01 21.25
C GLU A 408 -2.51 -26.38 21.79
N ARG A 409 -1.57 -27.34 21.88
CA ARG A 409 -1.80 -28.66 22.45
C ARG A 409 -2.42 -28.59 23.86
N LYS A 410 -1.81 -27.79 24.75
CA LYS A 410 -2.32 -27.59 26.10
C LYS A 410 -3.73 -26.98 26.12
N SER A 411 -4.04 -26.10 25.17
CA SER A 411 -5.36 -25.48 25.05
C SER A 411 -6.44 -26.50 24.65
N VAL A 412 -6.11 -27.36 23.67
CA VAL A 412 -7.00 -28.44 23.22
C VAL A 412 -7.19 -29.49 24.32
N GLU A 413 -6.13 -29.94 25.01
CA GLU A 413 -6.19 -30.88 26.13
C GLU A 413 -7.13 -30.36 27.25
N ARG A 414 -6.98 -29.07 27.60
CA ARG A 414 -7.84 -28.46 28.63
C ARG A 414 -9.32 -28.45 28.22
N LEU A 415 -9.61 -28.13 26.96
CA LEU A 415 -10.97 -28.14 26.43
C LEU A 415 -11.57 -29.56 26.46
N LEU A 416 -10.86 -30.57 25.96
CA LEU A 416 -11.34 -31.94 25.94
C LEU A 416 -11.52 -32.53 27.35
N ASN A 417 -10.59 -32.19 28.27
CA ASN A 417 -10.72 -32.63 29.67
C ASN A 417 -11.89 -31.97 30.37
N SER A 418 -12.23 -30.72 30.05
CA SER A 418 -13.38 -30.03 30.63
C SER A 418 -14.73 -30.68 30.31
N LEU A 419 -14.81 -31.47 29.22
CA LEU A 419 -16.01 -32.25 28.85
C LEU A 419 -16.12 -33.59 29.59
N LYS A 420 -15.12 -33.97 30.38
CA LYS A 420 -15.08 -35.19 31.22
C LYS A 420 -15.07 -34.85 32.69
N ASP A 421 -14.86 -33.63 33.06
CA ASP A 421 -14.81 -33.12 34.42
C ASP A 421 -16.23 -32.98 34.99
N GLU A 422 -16.45 -33.35 36.26
CA GLU A 422 -17.77 -33.31 36.92
C GLU A 422 -18.38 -31.89 36.90
N VAL A 423 -17.55 -30.86 37.15
CA VAL A 423 -18.01 -29.46 37.13
C VAL A 423 -18.39 -29.04 35.71
N GLY A 424 -17.62 -29.48 34.70
CA GLY A 424 -17.91 -29.20 33.29
C GLY A 424 -19.25 -29.83 32.85
N LEU A 425 -19.51 -31.07 33.23
CA LEU A 425 -20.76 -31.74 32.90
C LEU A 425 -21.96 -31.08 33.62
N LYS A 426 -21.83 -30.74 34.91
CA LYS A 426 -22.82 -29.97 35.64
C LYS A 426 -23.11 -28.61 35.02
N SER A 427 -22.06 -27.92 34.51
CA SER A 427 -22.19 -26.62 33.84
C SER A 427 -23.03 -26.72 32.56
N ILE A 428 -22.79 -27.73 31.73
CA ILE A 428 -23.56 -27.96 30.51
C ILE A 428 -25.02 -28.27 30.84
N LYS A 429 -25.25 -29.17 31.79
CA LYS A 429 -26.60 -29.54 32.21
C LYS A 429 -27.39 -28.35 32.74
N LEU A 430 -26.83 -27.62 33.70
CA LEU A 430 -27.46 -26.42 34.27
C LEU A 430 -27.72 -25.34 33.21
N PHE A 431 -26.80 -25.15 32.26
CA PHE A 431 -26.97 -24.20 31.18
C PHE A 431 -28.14 -24.58 30.26
N ILE A 432 -28.28 -25.87 29.92
CA ILE A 432 -29.45 -26.37 29.16
C ILE A 432 -30.74 -26.07 29.94
N GLU A 433 -30.80 -26.39 31.22
CA GLU A 433 -31.99 -26.15 32.06
C GLU A 433 -32.35 -24.66 32.12
N LYS A 434 -31.39 -23.78 32.27
CA LYS A 434 -31.59 -22.32 32.25
C LYS A 434 -32.08 -21.83 30.90
N LEU A 435 -31.47 -22.29 29.80
CA LEU A 435 -31.89 -21.95 28.45
C LEU A 435 -33.34 -22.45 28.19
N GLU A 436 -33.68 -23.65 28.58
CA GLU A 436 -35.04 -24.19 28.38
C GLU A 436 -36.12 -23.38 29.12
N LYS A 437 -35.79 -22.89 30.32
CA LYS A 437 -36.67 -22.02 31.12
C LYS A 437 -36.72 -20.57 30.64
N TRP A 438 -35.81 -20.15 29.76
CA TRP A 438 -35.77 -18.78 29.25
C TRP A 438 -36.97 -18.49 28.35
N GLU A 439 -37.65 -17.37 28.59
CA GLU A 439 -38.77 -16.92 27.77
C GLU A 439 -38.30 -16.20 26.52
N GLY A 440 -38.84 -16.58 25.34
CA GLY A 440 -38.42 -16.05 24.04
C GLY A 440 -37.15 -16.72 23.45
N ASN A 441 -36.73 -16.26 22.27
CA ASN A 441 -35.57 -16.80 21.57
C ASN A 441 -34.35 -15.87 21.59
N GLU A 442 -34.58 -14.57 21.63
CA GLU A 442 -33.54 -13.57 21.56
C GLU A 442 -33.06 -13.14 22.95
N PHE A 443 -31.80 -12.70 23.00
CA PHE A 443 -31.16 -12.08 24.16
C PHE A 443 -30.70 -10.68 23.83
N THR A 444 -30.72 -9.78 24.81
CA THR A 444 -29.83 -8.65 24.79
C THR A 444 -28.43 -9.10 25.23
N ALA A 445 -27.39 -8.29 24.92
CA ALA A 445 -26.01 -8.62 25.34
C ALA A 445 -25.93 -8.75 26.89
N GLU A 446 -26.63 -7.88 27.62
CA GLU A 446 -26.70 -7.89 29.10
C GLU A 446 -27.38 -9.14 29.62
N GLN A 447 -28.55 -9.49 29.08
CA GLN A 447 -29.28 -10.72 29.45
C GLN A 447 -28.46 -11.99 29.22
N ALA A 448 -27.76 -12.08 28.08
CA ALA A 448 -26.86 -13.18 27.76
C ALA A 448 -25.70 -13.28 28.77
N LYS A 449 -25.16 -12.12 29.17
CA LYS A 449 -24.08 -12.02 30.15
C LYS A 449 -24.59 -12.45 31.56
N ASP A 450 -25.75 -11.95 32.00
CA ASP A 450 -26.33 -12.27 33.30
C ASP A 450 -26.66 -13.75 33.40
N LEU A 451 -27.23 -14.35 32.34
CA LEU A 451 -27.50 -15.78 32.27
C LEU A 451 -26.24 -16.61 32.49
N LEU A 452 -25.14 -16.27 31.83
CA LEU A 452 -23.86 -16.97 31.98
C LEU A 452 -23.23 -16.72 33.36
N HIS A 453 -23.31 -15.50 33.89
CA HIS A 453 -22.80 -15.19 35.23
C HIS A 453 -23.57 -15.92 36.31
N SER A 454 -24.90 -16.11 36.17
CA SER A 454 -25.68 -16.89 37.12
C SER A 454 -25.21 -18.34 37.27
N LEU A 455 -24.51 -18.90 36.29
CA LEU A 455 -23.89 -20.23 36.41
C LEU A 455 -22.70 -20.22 37.38
N LEU A 456 -21.95 -19.10 37.46
CA LEU A 456 -20.85 -18.94 38.40
C LEU A 456 -21.39 -18.93 39.84
N ASP A 457 -22.51 -18.23 40.06
CA ASP A 457 -23.14 -18.11 41.37
C ASP A 457 -23.76 -19.43 41.81
N ASP A 458 -24.42 -20.17 40.91
CA ASP A 458 -25.05 -21.44 41.23
C ASP A 458 -24.07 -22.57 41.49
N LEU A 459 -22.93 -22.59 40.74
CA LEU A 459 -21.96 -23.66 40.83
C LEU A 459 -20.82 -23.36 41.81
N GLN A 460 -20.65 -22.11 42.22
CA GLN A 460 -19.59 -21.62 43.11
C GLN A 460 -18.17 -22.04 42.63
N GLU A 461 -17.95 -22.03 41.30
CA GLU A 461 -16.71 -22.44 40.65
C GLU A 461 -16.15 -21.36 39.76
N GLY A 462 -14.85 -21.44 39.46
CA GLY A 462 -14.17 -20.42 38.64
C GLY A 462 -14.58 -20.41 37.16
N PRO A 463 -14.55 -19.23 36.50
CA PRO A 463 -15.02 -19.07 35.11
C PRO A 463 -14.39 -20.06 34.11
N GLY A 464 -13.13 -20.42 34.30
CA GLY A 464 -12.44 -21.35 33.40
C GLY A 464 -12.98 -22.77 33.42
N LYS A 465 -13.53 -23.22 34.58
CA LYS A 465 -14.16 -24.56 34.71
C LYS A 465 -15.57 -24.58 34.11
N ILE A 466 -16.29 -23.46 34.15
CA ILE A 466 -17.69 -23.34 33.70
C ILE A 466 -17.73 -22.97 32.21
N PHE A 467 -16.98 -21.96 31.76
CA PHE A 467 -17.14 -21.45 30.42
C PHE A 467 -16.37 -22.26 29.36
N MET A 468 -15.34 -23.02 29.74
CA MET A 468 -14.60 -23.84 28.77
C MET A 468 -15.44 -24.98 28.20
N PRO A 469 -16.14 -25.83 29.01
CA PRO A 469 -17.02 -26.84 28.47
C PRO A 469 -18.19 -26.25 27.68
N LEU A 470 -18.75 -25.10 28.10
CA LEU A 470 -19.79 -24.41 27.34
C LEU A 470 -19.30 -23.95 26.00
N ARG A 471 -18.08 -23.41 25.92
CA ARG A 471 -17.45 -23.03 24.67
C ARG A 471 -17.27 -24.23 23.73
N ALA A 472 -16.83 -25.35 24.26
CA ALA A 472 -16.68 -26.58 23.50
C ALA A 472 -17.99 -27.00 22.84
N VAL A 473 -19.13 -27.05 23.62
CA VAL A 473 -20.41 -27.49 23.09
C VAL A 473 -21.15 -26.45 22.23
N LEU A 474 -20.78 -25.16 22.31
CA LEU A 474 -21.37 -24.09 21.49
C LEU A 474 -20.61 -23.83 20.21
N THR A 475 -19.28 -24.04 20.17
CA THR A 475 -18.44 -23.59 19.07
C THR A 475 -17.39 -24.59 18.56
N GLY A 476 -17.08 -25.61 19.34
CA GLY A 476 -15.97 -26.52 19.06
C GLY A 476 -14.57 -25.88 19.12
N ALA A 477 -14.47 -24.63 19.55
CA ALA A 477 -13.22 -23.86 19.49
C ALA A 477 -12.61 -23.62 20.87
N THR A 478 -11.28 -23.56 20.96
CA THR A 478 -10.55 -23.22 22.20
C THR A 478 -10.50 -21.73 22.48
N ARG A 479 -10.81 -20.88 21.48
CA ARG A 479 -10.78 -19.41 21.50
C ARG A 479 -11.88 -18.86 20.59
N GLY A 480 -12.16 -17.58 20.71
CA GLY A 480 -13.15 -16.85 19.90
C GLY A 480 -13.86 -15.80 20.74
N ALA A 481 -14.94 -15.21 20.22
CA ALA A 481 -15.77 -14.23 20.92
C ALA A 481 -16.24 -14.74 22.29
N ASP A 482 -16.56 -13.85 23.20
CA ASP A 482 -17.11 -14.20 24.49
C ASP A 482 -18.43 -14.95 24.35
N LEU A 483 -18.68 -15.93 25.23
CA LEU A 483 -19.85 -16.80 25.15
C LEU A 483 -21.18 -16.03 25.19
N TYR A 484 -21.24 -14.92 25.93
CA TYR A 484 -22.43 -14.08 25.96
C TYR A 484 -22.68 -13.41 24.61
N ASN A 485 -21.62 -13.00 23.89
CA ASN A 485 -21.75 -12.46 22.55
C ASN A 485 -22.24 -13.51 21.55
N ILE A 486 -21.77 -14.75 21.70
CA ILE A 486 -22.26 -15.88 20.87
C ILE A 486 -23.74 -16.09 21.12
N LEU A 487 -24.15 -16.20 22.39
CA LEU A 487 -25.56 -16.40 22.78
C LEU A 487 -26.44 -15.22 22.30
N TYR A 488 -25.99 -14.00 22.43
CA TYR A 488 -26.64 -12.77 21.92
C TYR A 488 -26.93 -12.81 20.42
N VAL A 489 -26.01 -13.37 19.64
CA VAL A 489 -26.16 -13.43 18.17
C VAL A 489 -27.00 -14.63 17.73
N ILE A 490 -26.72 -15.83 18.26
CA ILE A 490 -27.35 -17.05 17.76
C ILE A 490 -28.72 -17.34 18.39
N GLY A 491 -29.00 -16.75 19.55
CA GLY A 491 -30.26 -16.97 20.30
C GLY A 491 -30.36 -18.32 20.97
N LYS A 492 -31.47 -18.53 21.73
CA LYS A 492 -31.73 -19.69 22.55
C LYS A 492 -31.85 -20.99 21.75
N GLU A 493 -32.72 -21.02 20.74
CA GLU A 493 -33.03 -22.26 20.01
C GLU A 493 -31.78 -22.81 19.32
N ARG A 494 -31.01 -21.96 18.68
CA ARG A 494 -29.78 -22.35 17.98
C ARG A 494 -28.69 -22.78 18.96
N ALA A 495 -28.59 -22.11 20.13
CA ALA A 495 -27.67 -22.50 21.18
C ALA A 495 -28.03 -23.90 21.75
N LEU A 496 -29.31 -24.13 22.10
CA LEU A 496 -29.78 -25.43 22.57
C LEU A 496 -29.54 -26.56 21.56
N LYS A 497 -29.82 -26.29 20.27
CA LYS A 497 -29.54 -27.24 19.19
C LYS A 497 -28.06 -27.62 19.15
N ARG A 498 -27.17 -26.66 19.12
CA ARG A 498 -25.72 -26.90 19.08
C ARG A 498 -25.23 -27.72 20.28
N ILE A 499 -25.69 -27.37 21.46
CA ILE A 499 -25.31 -28.08 22.68
C ILE A 499 -25.79 -29.53 22.59
N LYS A 500 -27.09 -29.77 22.29
CA LYS A 500 -27.69 -31.11 22.24
C LYS A 500 -27.06 -31.98 21.15
N ASP A 501 -26.79 -31.40 19.96
CA ASP A 501 -26.13 -32.09 18.85
C ASP A 501 -24.68 -32.47 19.20
N THR A 502 -23.92 -31.58 19.86
CA THR A 502 -22.55 -31.84 20.29
C THR A 502 -22.53 -32.93 21.41
N VAL A 503 -23.40 -32.81 22.42
CA VAL A 503 -23.52 -33.79 23.50
C VAL A 503 -23.81 -35.18 22.92
N LYS A 504 -24.75 -35.28 21.98
CA LYS A 504 -25.09 -36.55 21.30
C LYS A 504 -23.93 -37.06 20.45
N LYS A 505 -23.30 -36.21 19.61
CA LYS A 505 -22.22 -36.60 18.70
C LYS A 505 -21.00 -37.18 19.42
N TYR A 506 -20.66 -36.64 20.58
CA TYR A 506 -19.48 -37.02 21.35
C TYR A 506 -19.79 -37.89 22.59
N ASN A 507 -21.06 -38.38 22.74
CA ASN A 507 -21.51 -39.21 23.85
C ASN A 507 -21.14 -38.61 25.23
N ILE A 508 -21.36 -37.30 25.40
CA ILE A 508 -21.08 -36.60 26.66
C ILE A 508 -22.17 -37.01 27.67
N ALA A 509 -21.79 -37.63 28.78
CA ALA A 509 -22.70 -38.12 29.81
C ALA A 509 -23.10 -36.95 30.73
N LEU A 510 -24.28 -36.33 30.50
CA LEU A 510 -24.84 -35.24 31.32
C LEU A 510 -25.69 -35.75 32.48
#